data_5959d3c03f6e1f2a9f50ab2268e5beba
#
_entry.id   5959d3c03f6e1f2a9f50ab2268e5beba
#
_cell.length_a   1.000
_cell.length_b   1.000
_cell.length_c   1.000
_cell.angle_alpha   90.00
_cell.angle_beta   90.00
_cell.angle_gamma   90.00
#
_symmetry.space_group_name_H-M   'P 1'
#
loop_
_entity.id
_entity.type
_entity.pdbx_description
1 polymer ?
#
loop_
_entity_poly.entity_id
_entity_poly.type
_entity_poly.pdbx_seq_one_letter_code
_entity_poly.pdbx_strand_id
1 'polypeptide(L)'
;MRISCAIVFCVFTFCYLYFYQADILVLTQHLASNGQTHYVPFLGAILITLVLQLCQIGVNSLLKLSKRGYALTYFPPVLLLTILTAISSDVTTSITFGVWAWLAPLLLILYVVLVLYVRHYEPYEPEVRGVGFISRLLWINLGTMFAFFLFVGMFSNSDKHFHEKVKVEVLVHNHKYHNALRAIQQMQNVDSSTTMLTIYSVARIGHLSDSLYEYCLVGGNDVLRPGKVHSLLLPDSVINKATKNSIHYQLTGFLLDRNLPKFTRFVTKYYPVDSIRPRYYAEAYKLHTLLTKGLTPKPPYAKGSYTHYYFAKK
;
A
#
# COMPACT_ATOMS: atom_id res chain seq x y z
N MET A 1 25.44 -8.60 -25.89
CA MET A 1 25.67 -8.16 -24.51
C MET A 1 24.93 -6.86 -24.17
N ARG A 2 25.22 -5.71 -24.79
CA ARG A 2 24.52 -4.42 -24.48
C ARG A 2 23.00 -4.55 -24.58
N ILE A 3 22.52 -5.14 -25.68
CA ILE A 3 21.09 -5.37 -25.92
C ILE A 3 20.50 -6.30 -24.85
N SER A 4 21.21 -7.39 -24.49
CA SER A 4 20.74 -8.31 -23.46
C SER A 4 20.59 -7.64 -22.09
N CYS A 5 21.57 -6.80 -21.69
CA CYS A 5 21.48 -6.03 -20.45
C CYS A 5 20.30 -5.04 -20.48
N ALA A 6 20.07 -4.35 -21.60
CA ALA A 6 18.97 -3.43 -21.77
C ALA A 6 17.60 -4.14 -21.67
N ILE A 7 17.46 -5.30 -22.34
CA ILE A 7 16.22 -6.10 -22.26
C ILE A 7 15.97 -6.55 -20.81
N VAL A 8 16.97 -7.12 -20.14
CA VAL A 8 16.84 -7.60 -18.75
C VAL A 8 16.49 -6.46 -17.82
N PHE A 9 17.12 -5.29 -17.96
CA PHE A 9 16.79 -4.10 -17.16
C PHE A 9 15.37 -3.62 -17.40
N CYS A 10 14.95 -3.45 -18.66
CA CYS A 10 13.62 -2.96 -19.00
C CYS A 10 12.53 -3.94 -18.52
N VAL A 11 12.73 -5.25 -18.72
CA VAL A 11 11.78 -6.27 -18.25
C VAL A 11 11.66 -6.25 -16.73
N PHE A 12 12.80 -6.26 -16.02
CA PHE A 12 12.79 -6.18 -14.56
C PHE A 12 12.10 -4.91 -14.07
N THR A 13 12.50 -3.74 -14.56
CA THR A 13 11.97 -2.45 -14.11
C THR A 13 10.47 -2.36 -14.37
N PHE A 14 10.01 -2.73 -15.58
CA PHE A 14 8.59 -2.72 -15.91
C PHE A 14 7.80 -3.69 -15.00
N CYS A 15 8.23 -4.94 -14.87
CA CYS A 15 7.55 -5.91 -14.02
C CYS A 15 7.52 -5.48 -12.56
N TYR A 16 8.62 -4.95 -12.06
CA TYR A 16 8.73 -4.46 -10.70
C TYR A 16 7.78 -3.30 -10.42
N LEU A 17 7.72 -2.30 -11.30
CA LEU A 17 6.84 -1.14 -11.16
C LEU A 17 5.36 -1.50 -11.35
N TYR A 18 5.06 -2.38 -12.30
CA TYR A 18 3.68 -2.70 -12.67
C TYR A 18 3.03 -3.71 -11.71
N PHE A 19 3.74 -4.80 -11.34
CA PHE A 19 3.16 -5.86 -10.52
C PHE A 19 3.38 -5.68 -9.03
N TYR A 20 4.47 -5.03 -8.62
CA TYR A 20 4.83 -4.96 -7.21
C TYR A 20 4.63 -3.56 -6.62
N GLN A 21 5.05 -2.50 -7.31
CA GLN A 21 5.05 -1.13 -6.78
C GLN A 21 3.88 -0.26 -7.28
N ALA A 22 2.96 -0.81 -8.07
CA ALA A 22 1.91 -0.03 -8.72
C ALA A 22 1.07 0.80 -7.73
N ASP A 23 0.60 0.20 -6.64
CA ASP A 23 -0.25 0.87 -5.65
C ASP A 23 0.51 1.95 -4.89
N ILE A 24 1.79 1.71 -4.56
CA ILE A 24 2.67 2.70 -3.93
C ILE A 24 2.91 3.89 -4.86
N LEU A 25 3.08 3.68 -6.16
CA LEU A 25 3.24 4.76 -7.13
C LEU A 25 1.96 5.58 -7.30
N VAL A 26 0.78 4.96 -7.20
CA VAL A 26 -0.50 5.69 -7.14
C VAL A 26 -0.53 6.62 -5.93
N LEU A 27 -0.16 6.11 -4.76
CA LEU A 27 -0.08 6.91 -3.53
C LEU A 27 0.95 8.03 -3.68
N THR A 28 2.15 7.72 -4.18
CA THR A 28 3.22 8.71 -4.39
C THR A 28 2.78 9.85 -5.28
N GLN A 29 2.19 9.52 -6.44
CA GLN A 29 1.69 10.51 -7.40
C GLN A 29 0.59 11.37 -6.77
N HIS A 30 -0.34 10.76 -6.03
CA HIS A 30 -1.41 11.46 -5.34
C HIS A 30 -0.85 12.47 -4.32
N LEU A 31 0.07 12.03 -3.46
CA LEU A 31 0.69 12.90 -2.45
C LEU A 31 1.55 14.00 -3.09
N ALA A 32 2.36 13.67 -4.09
CA ALA A 32 3.21 14.65 -4.78
C ALA A 32 2.43 15.74 -5.51
N SER A 33 1.23 15.40 -6.02
CA SER A 33 0.38 16.34 -6.76
C SER A 33 -0.78 16.91 -5.94
N ASN A 34 -0.86 16.62 -4.64
CA ASN A 34 -2.03 16.93 -3.81
C ASN A 34 -3.36 16.48 -4.44
N GLY A 35 -3.37 15.30 -5.04
CA GLY A 35 -4.54 14.70 -5.68
C GLY A 35 -4.91 15.26 -7.06
N GLN A 36 -4.09 16.17 -7.63
CA GLN A 36 -4.39 16.78 -8.93
C GLN A 36 -4.13 15.86 -10.12
N THR A 37 -3.21 14.91 -9.97
CA THR A 37 -2.85 13.97 -11.04
C THR A 37 -3.03 12.53 -10.60
N HIS A 38 -3.32 11.66 -11.57
CA HIS A 38 -3.56 10.23 -11.31
C HIS A 38 -2.49 9.38 -12.02
N TYR A 39 -1.89 8.46 -11.27
CA TYR A 39 -0.96 7.49 -11.82
C TYR A 39 -1.73 6.36 -12.50
N VAL A 40 -1.45 6.14 -13.79
CA VAL A 40 -1.97 4.99 -14.55
C VAL A 40 -0.88 3.92 -14.55
N PRO A 41 -1.04 2.77 -13.84
CA PRO A 41 0.04 1.82 -13.59
C PRO A 41 0.77 1.34 -14.84
N PHE A 42 0.04 0.99 -15.90
CA PHE A 42 0.63 0.49 -17.14
C PHE A 42 1.46 1.57 -17.86
N LEU A 43 0.88 2.74 -18.09
CA LEU A 43 1.58 3.85 -18.77
C LEU A 43 2.74 4.38 -17.93
N GLY A 44 2.52 4.53 -16.62
CA GLY A 44 3.55 5.01 -15.70
C GLY A 44 4.75 4.07 -15.64
N ALA A 45 4.52 2.75 -15.57
CA ALA A 45 5.61 1.77 -15.59
C ALA A 45 6.42 1.82 -16.89
N ILE A 46 5.75 1.99 -18.06
CA ILE A 46 6.44 2.15 -19.35
C ILE A 46 7.27 3.44 -19.34
N LEU A 47 6.66 4.57 -18.99
CA LEU A 47 7.34 5.88 -19.04
C LEU A 47 8.55 5.92 -18.11
N ILE A 48 8.41 5.45 -16.86
CA ILE A 48 9.52 5.39 -15.90
C ILE A 48 10.62 4.47 -16.42
N THR A 49 10.28 3.30 -16.96
CA THR A 49 11.26 2.37 -17.54
C THR A 49 12.03 3.01 -18.69
N LEU A 50 11.35 3.73 -19.58
CA LEU A 50 11.99 4.44 -20.70
C LEU A 50 12.92 5.55 -20.19
N VAL A 51 12.47 6.36 -19.24
CA VAL A 51 13.29 7.43 -18.64
C VAL A 51 14.54 6.85 -17.98
N LEU A 52 14.41 5.77 -17.22
CA LEU A 52 15.56 5.10 -16.57
C LEU A 52 16.51 4.49 -17.60
N GLN A 53 15.99 3.94 -18.70
CA GLN A 53 16.83 3.43 -19.79
C GLN A 53 17.54 4.58 -20.53
N LEU A 54 16.90 5.72 -20.76
CA LEU A 54 17.54 6.91 -21.32
C LEU A 54 18.63 7.45 -20.37
N CYS A 55 18.36 7.47 -19.08
CA CYS A 55 19.37 7.80 -18.07
C CYS A 55 20.61 6.89 -18.18
N GLN A 56 20.41 5.59 -18.32
CA GLN A 56 21.51 4.63 -18.52
C GLN A 56 22.32 4.95 -19.80
N ILE A 57 21.66 5.25 -20.90
CA ILE A 57 22.32 5.64 -22.16
C ILE A 57 23.18 6.89 -21.93
N GLY A 58 22.64 7.90 -21.25
CA GLY A 58 23.37 9.10 -20.86
C GLY A 58 24.61 8.80 -20.02
N VAL A 59 24.46 8.00 -18.96
CA VAL A 59 25.57 7.57 -18.10
C VAL A 59 26.63 6.81 -18.91
N ASN A 60 26.22 5.88 -19.79
CA ASN A 60 27.13 5.14 -20.63
C ASN A 60 27.89 6.05 -21.63
N SER A 61 27.25 7.08 -22.16
CA SER A 61 27.90 8.04 -23.07
C SER A 61 28.96 8.89 -22.37
N LEU A 62 28.73 9.23 -21.10
CA LEU A 62 29.66 10.00 -20.27
C LEU A 62 30.84 9.16 -19.80
N LEU A 63 30.57 7.98 -19.30
CA LEU A 63 31.59 7.14 -18.65
C LEU A 63 32.44 6.34 -19.65
N LYS A 64 31.87 5.94 -20.80
CA LYS A 64 32.53 5.14 -21.86
C LYS A 64 33.30 3.94 -21.31
N LEU A 65 32.68 3.20 -20.38
CA LEU A 65 33.28 2.02 -19.77
C LEU A 65 33.49 0.89 -20.79
N SER A 66 34.46 0.01 -20.50
CA SER A 66 34.72 -1.18 -21.30
C SER A 66 33.53 -2.14 -21.31
N LYS A 67 33.60 -3.14 -22.18
CA LYS A 67 32.56 -4.20 -22.26
C LYS A 67 32.39 -4.96 -20.94
N ARG A 68 33.42 -5.04 -20.10
CA ARG A 68 33.40 -5.76 -18.83
C ARG A 68 32.65 -4.97 -17.73
N GLY A 69 32.88 -3.66 -17.64
CA GLY A 69 32.22 -2.75 -16.68
C GLY A 69 30.89 -2.18 -17.15
N TYR A 70 30.35 -2.63 -18.28
CA TYR A 70 29.16 -2.04 -18.87
C TYR A 70 27.95 -2.03 -17.94
N ALA A 71 27.72 -3.09 -17.16
CA ALA A 71 26.59 -3.16 -16.23
C ALA A 71 26.65 -2.09 -15.13
N LEU A 72 27.86 -1.58 -14.78
CA LEU A 72 27.97 -0.50 -13.79
C LEU A 72 27.25 0.78 -14.22
N THR A 73 27.05 1.00 -15.54
CA THR A 73 26.30 2.16 -16.05
C THR A 73 24.82 2.14 -15.67
N TYR A 74 24.30 1.01 -15.19
CA TYR A 74 22.92 0.87 -14.69
C TYR A 74 22.76 1.30 -13.23
N PHE A 75 23.86 1.53 -12.48
CA PHE A 75 23.75 1.89 -11.07
C PHE A 75 22.95 3.18 -10.80
N PRO A 76 23.19 4.32 -11.49
CA PRO A 76 22.41 5.53 -11.27
C PRO A 76 20.92 5.36 -11.55
N PRO A 77 20.45 4.77 -12.68
CA PRO A 77 19.04 4.50 -12.87
C PRO A 77 18.46 3.50 -11.84
N VAL A 78 19.22 2.52 -11.39
CA VAL A 78 18.82 1.61 -10.32
C VAL A 78 18.64 2.35 -8.99
N LEU A 79 19.57 3.24 -8.67
CA LEU A 79 19.46 4.09 -7.47
C LEU A 79 18.21 4.99 -7.53
N LEU A 80 17.94 5.61 -8.67
CA LEU A 80 16.72 6.40 -8.88
C LEU A 80 15.46 5.56 -8.73
N LEU A 81 15.44 4.34 -9.28
CA LEU A 81 14.33 3.39 -9.10
C LEU A 81 14.12 3.06 -7.63
N THR A 82 15.20 2.80 -6.89
CA THR A 82 15.15 2.49 -5.46
C THR A 82 14.57 3.66 -4.67
N ILE A 83 15.05 4.89 -4.89
CA ILE A 83 14.55 6.09 -4.20
C ILE A 83 13.06 6.34 -4.50
N LEU A 84 12.66 6.16 -5.76
CA LEU A 84 11.26 6.32 -6.17
C LEU A 84 10.31 5.36 -5.45
N THR A 85 10.81 4.17 -5.09
CA THR A 85 10.01 3.10 -4.47
C THR A 85 10.29 2.91 -2.97
N ALA A 86 11.25 3.65 -2.40
CA ALA A 86 11.63 3.58 -0.98
C ALA A 86 10.84 4.56 -0.11
N ILE A 87 9.51 4.60 -0.29
CA ILE A 87 8.63 5.47 0.50
C ILE A 87 8.46 4.88 1.89
N SER A 88 8.54 5.74 2.91
CA SER A 88 8.33 5.32 4.30
C SER A 88 6.88 4.85 4.53
N SER A 89 6.70 3.80 5.33
CA SER A 89 5.38 3.35 5.81
C SER A 89 4.67 4.37 6.71
N ASP A 90 5.42 5.35 7.26
CA ASP A 90 4.90 6.39 8.15
C ASP A 90 4.38 7.63 7.40
N VAL A 91 4.27 7.56 6.07
CA VAL A 91 3.74 8.64 5.25
C VAL A 91 2.30 8.95 5.63
N THR A 92 2.01 10.22 5.90
CA THR A 92 0.66 10.72 6.19
C THR A 92 0.17 11.73 5.15
N THR A 93 0.84 12.86 5.01
CA THR A 93 0.40 13.99 4.15
C THR A 93 1.43 14.45 3.14
N SER A 94 2.70 14.11 3.34
CA SER A 94 3.78 14.53 2.44
C SER A 94 4.83 13.44 2.29
N ILE A 95 5.44 13.38 1.11
CA ILE A 95 6.55 12.47 0.84
C ILE A 95 7.80 13.02 1.50
N THR A 96 8.40 12.25 2.39
CA THR A 96 9.71 12.56 2.95
C THR A 96 10.71 11.52 2.45
N PHE A 97 11.83 11.98 1.93
CA PHE A 97 12.91 11.09 1.49
C PHE A 97 13.69 10.47 2.65
N GLY A 98 13.46 10.96 3.89
CA GLY A 98 14.09 10.42 5.09
C GLY A 98 15.60 10.21 4.95
N VAL A 99 16.06 9.00 5.23
CA VAL A 99 17.48 8.62 5.12
C VAL A 99 18.04 8.77 3.70
N TRP A 100 17.19 8.64 2.67
CA TRP A 100 17.61 8.71 1.27
C TRP A 100 18.12 10.09 0.86
N ALA A 101 17.73 11.16 1.56
CA ALA A 101 18.24 12.50 1.30
C ALA A 101 19.79 12.60 1.46
N TRP A 102 20.36 11.78 2.34
CA TRP A 102 21.80 11.71 2.59
C TRP A 102 22.47 10.50 1.96
N LEU A 103 21.77 9.36 1.97
CA LEU A 103 22.31 8.11 1.48
C LEU A 103 22.51 8.13 -0.05
N ALA A 104 21.58 8.74 -0.79
CA ALA A 104 21.67 8.77 -2.24
C ALA A 104 22.89 9.58 -2.77
N PRO A 105 23.18 10.82 -2.29
CA PRO A 105 24.40 11.51 -2.66
C PRO A 105 25.66 10.76 -2.26
N LEU A 106 25.70 10.15 -1.07
CA LEU A 106 26.84 9.34 -0.61
C LEU A 106 27.09 8.16 -1.54
N LEU A 107 26.04 7.42 -1.92
CA LEU A 107 26.14 6.28 -2.85
C LEU A 107 26.59 6.73 -4.25
N LEU A 108 26.16 7.90 -4.72
CA LEU A 108 26.64 8.45 -5.99
C LEU A 108 28.12 8.82 -5.93
N ILE A 109 28.60 9.41 -4.84
CA ILE A 109 30.03 9.70 -4.65
C ILE A 109 30.83 8.39 -4.65
N LEU A 110 30.38 7.41 -3.87
CA LEU A 110 31.03 6.09 -3.81
C LEU A 110 31.05 5.42 -5.19
N TYR A 111 29.96 5.52 -5.94
CA TYR A 111 29.87 5.04 -7.31
C TYR A 111 30.88 5.72 -8.24
N VAL A 112 31.02 7.05 -8.17
CA VAL A 112 32.01 7.77 -8.98
C VAL A 112 33.43 7.30 -8.65
N VAL A 113 33.76 7.15 -7.37
CA VAL A 113 35.07 6.62 -6.93
C VAL A 113 35.26 5.21 -7.48
N LEU A 114 34.27 4.32 -7.40
CA LEU A 114 34.31 2.98 -7.94
C LEU A 114 34.58 2.98 -9.46
N VAL A 115 33.87 3.83 -10.19
CA VAL A 115 34.05 3.97 -11.65
C VAL A 115 35.43 4.44 -12.01
N LEU A 116 35.98 5.45 -11.29
CA LEU A 116 37.35 5.92 -11.51
C LEU A 116 38.38 4.81 -11.23
N TYR A 117 38.17 4.03 -10.18
CA TYR A 117 38.99 2.88 -9.85
C TYR A 117 38.93 1.83 -10.96
N VAL A 118 37.75 1.41 -11.39
CA VAL A 118 37.55 0.44 -12.48
C VAL A 118 38.24 0.91 -13.78
N ARG A 119 38.04 2.20 -14.12
CA ARG A 119 38.66 2.80 -15.32
C ARG A 119 40.19 2.82 -15.26
N HIS A 120 40.75 2.99 -14.08
CA HIS A 120 42.20 2.97 -13.89
C HIS A 120 42.77 1.57 -14.15
N TYR A 121 42.06 0.50 -13.78
CA TYR A 121 42.53 -0.88 -13.95
C TYR A 121 42.18 -1.51 -15.30
N GLU A 122 41.23 -0.95 -16.05
CA GLU A 122 40.79 -1.47 -17.36
C GLU A 122 41.92 -1.73 -18.36
N PRO A 123 42.96 -0.88 -18.51
CA PRO A 123 44.05 -1.11 -19.43
C PRO A 123 44.92 -2.34 -19.13
N TYR A 124 44.93 -2.80 -17.89
CA TYR A 124 45.75 -3.91 -17.42
C TYR A 124 45.00 -5.26 -17.45
N GLU A 125 43.73 -5.25 -17.84
CA GLU A 125 42.95 -6.49 -17.89
C GLU A 125 43.17 -7.26 -19.21
N PRO A 126 43.36 -8.63 -19.15
CA PRO A 126 43.47 -9.44 -20.34
C PRO A 126 42.13 -9.40 -21.13
N GLU A 127 42.24 -9.29 -22.47
CA GLU A 127 41.07 -9.38 -23.35
C GLU A 127 40.33 -10.70 -23.16
N VAL A 128 39.13 -10.64 -22.65
CA VAL A 128 38.25 -11.80 -22.54
C VAL A 128 37.56 -12.01 -23.87
N ARG A 129 38.07 -12.96 -24.67
CA ARG A 129 37.43 -13.38 -25.92
C ARG A 129 36.27 -14.33 -25.60
N GLY A 130 35.09 -13.97 -26.00
CA GLY A 130 33.92 -14.83 -25.92
C GLY A 130 32.80 -14.32 -26.81
N VAL A 131 32.35 -15.16 -27.72
CA VAL A 131 31.21 -14.87 -28.61
C VAL A 131 30.03 -15.75 -28.20
N GLY A 132 28.83 -15.15 -28.09
CA GLY A 132 27.60 -15.87 -27.83
C GLY A 132 27.11 -15.89 -26.36
N PHE A 133 26.09 -16.70 -26.10
CA PHE A 133 25.43 -16.82 -24.80
C PHE A 133 26.29 -17.38 -23.67
N ILE A 134 27.40 -18.09 -24.02
CA ILE A 134 28.35 -18.67 -23.06
C ILE A 134 29.49 -17.70 -22.77
N SER A 135 29.43 -16.47 -23.25
CA SER A 135 30.49 -15.48 -23.02
C SER A 135 30.61 -15.13 -21.54
N ARG A 136 31.81 -15.27 -20.97
CA ARG A 136 32.16 -14.87 -19.62
C ARG A 136 31.79 -13.40 -19.34
N LEU A 137 31.94 -12.53 -20.36
CA LEU A 137 31.55 -11.11 -20.29
C LEU A 137 30.05 -10.91 -20.06
N LEU A 138 29.21 -11.73 -20.70
CA LEU A 138 27.78 -11.67 -20.52
C LEU A 138 27.42 -12.02 -19.07
N TRP A 139 27.95 -13.10 -18.54
CA TRP A 139 27.66 -13.55 -17.18
C TRP A 139 28.16 -12.58 -16.10
N ILE A 140 29.30 -11.93 -16.26
CA ILE A 140 29.77 -10.88 -15.34
C ILE A 140 28.78 -9.72 -15.31
N ASN A 141 28.35 -9.23 -16.47
CA ASN A 141 27.40 -8.12 -16.53
C ASN A 141 26.02 -8.52 -15.98
N LEU A 142 25.52 -9.71 -16.30
CA LEU A 142 24.24 -10.20 -15.75
C LEU A 142 24.32 -10.41 -14.24
N GLY A 143 25.44 -10.93 -13.71
CA GLY A 143 25.66 -11.05 -12.27
C GLY A 143 25.67 -9.70 -11.56
N THR A 144 26.31 -8.69 -12.16
CA THR A 144 26.29 -7.31 -11.64
C THR A 144 24.87 -6.73 -11.66
N MET A 145 24.10 -6.94 -12.74
CA MET A 145 22.70 -6.49 -12.79
C MET A 145 21.84 -7.22 -11.77
N PHE A 146 22.04 -8.51 -11.57
CA PHE A 146 21.34 -9.27 -10.54
C PHE A 146 21.60 -8.69 -9.14
N ALA A 147 22.87 -8.34 -8.83
CA ALA A 147 23.21 -7.65 -7.58
C ALA A 147 22.48 -6.30 -7.44
N PHE A 148 22.33 -5.54 -8.53
CA PHE A 148 21.55 -4.30 -8.52
C PHE A 148 20.06 -4.55 -8.31
N PHE A 149 19.49 -5.60 -8.85
CA PHE A 149 18.08 -5.95 -8.62
C PHE A 149 17.84 -6.39 -7.18
N LEU A 150 18.78 -7.13 -6.58
CA LEU A 150 18.75 -7.43 -5.15
C LEU A 150 18.83 -6.15 -4.32
N PHE A 151 19.68 -5.20 -4.70
CA PHE A 151 19.76 -3.90 -4.05
C PHE A 151 18.40 -3.18 -4.08
N VAL A 152 17.71 -3.11 -5.24
CA VAL A 152 16.34 -2.55 -5.32
C VAL A 152 15.42 -3.28 -4.36
N GLY A 153 15.41 -4.62 -4.37
CA GLY A 153 14.51 -5.41 -3.51
C GLY A 153 14.76 -5.23 -2.02
N MET A 154 16.02 -5.00 -1.61
CA MET A 154 16.39 -4.82 -0.20
C MET A 154 16.11 -3.41 0.33
N PHE A 155 16.31 -2.40 -0.50
CA PHE A 155 16.30 -0.99 -0.08
C PHE A 155 15.05 -0.22 -0.48
N SER A 156 14.19 -0.78 -1.33
CA SER A 156 12.85 -0.24 -1.58
C SER A 156 11.88 -0.60 -0.45
N ASN A 157 10.71 0.02 -0.45
CA ASN A 157 9.66 -0.38 0.49
C ASN A 157 9.19 -1.81 0.16
N SER A 158 9.42 -2.73 1.09
CA SER A 158 9.00 -4.13 1.05
C SER A 158 8.07 -4.50 2.22
N ASP A 159 7.59 -3.51 2.97
CA ASP A 159 6.67 -3.72 4.08
C ASP A 159 5.31 -4.24 3.54
N LYS A 160 5.08 -5.52 3.75
CA LYS A 160 3.87 -6.20 3.31
C LYS A 160 2.60 -5.55 3.86
N HIS A 161 2.61 -5.14 5.13
CA HIS A 161 1.45 -4.51 5.76
C HIS A 161 1.13 -3.16 5.10
N PHE A 162 2.16 -2.37 4.82
CA PHE A 162 2.00 -1.10 4.12
C PHE A 162 1.46 -1.30 2.70
N HIS A 163 1.99 -2.26 1.93
CA HIS A 163 1.49 -2.60 0.60
C HIS A 163 0.01 -3.04 0.63
N GLU A 164 -0.37 -3.89 1.58
CA GLU A 164 -1.77 -4.33 1.75
C GLU A 164 -2.69 -3.15 2.07
N LYS A 165 -2.27 -2.25 2.96
CA LYS A 165 -2.99 -1.03 3.32
C LYS A 165 -3.16 -0.10 2.12
N VAL A 166 -2.09 0.23 1.42
CA VAL A 166 -2.13 1.11 0.24
C VAL A 166 -3.01 0.51 -0.86
N LYS A 167 -2.96 -0.81 -1.07
CA LYS A 167 -3.84 -1.50 -2.00
C LYS A 167 -5.32 -1.30 -1.65
N VAL A 168 -5.68 -1.40 -0.38
CA VAL A 168 -7.07 -1.14 0.08
C VAL A 168 -7.45 0.31 -0.19
N GLU A 169 -6.58 1.28 0.14
CA GLU A 169 -6.78 2.70 -0.13
C GLU A 169 -7.06 2.96 -1.62
N VAL A 170 -6.20 2.42 -2.50
CA VAL A 170 -6.35 2.55 -3.96
C VAL A 170 -7.65 1.93 -4.46
N LEU A 171 -8.04 0.77 -3.95
CA LEU A 171 -9.30 0.11 -4.34
C LEU A 171 -10.52 0.93 -3.91
N VAL A 172 -10.50 1.49 -2.70
CA VAL A 172 -11.59 2.34 -2.19
C VAL A 172 -11.66 3.66 -2.95
N HIS A 173 -10.52 4.29 -3.21
CA HIS A 173 -10.43 5.51 -4.02
C HIS A 173 -11.00 5.30 -5.43
N ASN A 174 -10.74 4.14 -6.03
CA ASN A 174 -11.27 3.75 -7.35
C ASN A 174 -12.72 3.19 -7.30
N HIS A 175 -13.44 3.33 -6.18
CA HIS A 175 -14.81 2.86 -5.98
C HIS A 175 -15.00 1.33 -6.16
N LYS A 176 -13.93 0.54 -6.06
CA LYS A 176 -13.95 -0.93 -6.14
C LYS A 176 -14.17 -1.55 -4.75
N TYR A 177 -15.27 -1.20 -4.10
CA TYR A 177 -15.54 -1.54 -2.69
C TYR A 177 -15.54 -3.05 -2.41
N HIS A 178 -16.13 -3.88 -3.28
CA HIS A 178 -16.12 -5.33 -3.10
C HIS A 178 -14.71 -5.92 -3.12
N ASN A 179 -13.84 -5.39 -4.00
CA ASN A 179 -12.45 -5.86 -4.08
C ASN A 179 -11.64 -5.38 -2.87
N ALA A 180 -11.91 -4.16 -2.37
CA ALA A 180 -11.31 -3.64 -1.15
C ALA A 180 -11.67 -4.52 0.05
N LEU A 181 -12.94 -4.88 0.21
CA LEU A 181 -13.40 -5.74 1.30
C LEU A 181 -12.80 -7.15 1.23
N ARG A 182 -12.63 -7.73 0.04
CA ARG A 182 -11.89 -9.00 -0.12
C ARG A 182 -10.42 -8.86 0.29
N ALA A 183 -9.77 -7.78 -0.09
CA ALA A 183 -8.38 -7.53 0.31
C ALA A 183 -8.27 -7.41 1.83
N ILE A 184 -9.17 -6.68 2.49
CA ILE A 184 -9.23 -6.54 3.95
C ILE A 184 -9.41 -7.89 4.66
N GLN A 185 -10.25 -8.78 4.14
CA GLN A 185 -10.44 -10.13 4.72
C GLN A 185 -9.18 -10.99 4.68
N GLN A 186 -8.25 -10.71 3.76
CA GLN A 186 -6.99 -11.43 3.62
C GLN A 186 -5.86 -10.83 4.46
N MET A 187 -6.04 -9.60 5.00
CA MET A 187 -5.05 -8.94 5.85
C MET A 187 -4.91 -9.66 7.19
N GLN A 188 -3.67 -9.83 7.63
CA GLN A 188 -3.38 -10.40 8.96
C GLN A 188 -3.53 -9.37 10.07
N ASN A 189 -3.13 -8.13 9.80
CA ASN A 189 -3.18 -7.04 10.76
C ASN A 189 -4.07 -5.93 10.22
N VAL A 190 -5.09 -5.56 10.98
CA VAL A 190 -6.02 -4.48 10.66
C VAL A 190 -5.78 -3.34 11.64
N ASP A 191 -5.59 -2.13 11.13
CA ASP A 191 -5.46 -0.90 11.91
C ASP A 191 -6.77 -0.07 11.88
N SER A 192 -6.77 1.03 12.63
CA SER A 192 -7.93 1.91 12.70
C SER A 192 -8.28 2.55 11.35
N SER A 193 -7.28 2.85 10.49
CA SER A 193 -7.55 3.42 9.17
C SER A 193 -8.17 2.39 8.23
N THR A 194 -7.71 1.15 8.27
CA THR A 194 -8.33 0.04 7.52
C THR A 194 -9.76 -0.22 8.01
N THR A 195 -10.01 -0.16 9.33
CA THR A 195 -11.38 -0.26 9.89
C THR A 195 -12.28 0.85 9.38
N MET A 196 -11.80 2.08 9.33
CA MET A 196 -12.53 3.22 8.76
C MET A 196 -12.91 2.96 7.29
N LEU A 197 -11.94 2.50 6.48
CA LEU A 197 -12.18 2.15 5.07
C LEU A 197 -13.13 0.96 4.91
N THR A 198 -13.09 0.00 5.84
CA THR A 198 -14.04 -1.12 5.89
C THR A 198 -15.47 -0.58 6.08
N ILE A 199 -15.68 0.24 7.11
CA ILE A 199 -17.00 0.84 7.40
C ILE A 199 -17.48 1.67 6.22
N TYR A 200 -16.60 2.49 5.63
CA TYR A 200 -16.91 3.30 4.45
C TYR A 200 -17.33 2.41 3.26
N SER A 201 -16.56 1.37 2.97
CA SER A 201 -16.84 0.46 1.85
C SER A 201 -18.14 -0.32 2.03
N VAL A 202 -18.38 -0.88 3.25
CA VAL A 202 -19.61 -1.59 3.58
C VAL A 202 -20.83 -0.66 3.53
N ALA A 203 -20.68 0.59 3.93
CA ALA A 203 -21.74 1.59 3.81
C ALA A 203 -22.06 1.94 2.36
N ARG A 204 -21.03 2.05 1.50
CA ARG A 204 -21.21 2.34 0.06
C ARG A 204 -21.92 1.23 -0.71
N ILE A 205 -21.78 -0.02 -0.27
CA ILE A 205 -22.53 -1.16 -0.84
C ILE A 205 -23.90 -1.37 -0.15
N GLY A 206 -24.26 -0.56 0.85
CA GLY A 206 -25.57 -0.60 1.51
C GLY A 206 -25.74 -1.69 2.58
N HIS A 207 -24.67 -2.38 2.99
CA HIS A 207 -24.71 -3.52 3.92
C HIS A 207 -24.16 -3.23 5.33
N LEU A 208 -24.09 -1.94 5.72
CA LEU A 208 -23.49 -1.54 6.99
C LEU A 208 -24.15 -2.20 8.21
N SER A 209 -25.45 -2.36 8.19
CA SER A 209 -26.26 -2.94 9.27
C SER A 209 -26.32 -4.47 9.28
N ASP A 210 -25.75 -5.14 8.26
CA ASP A 210 -25.96 -6.57 8.05
C ASP A 210 -24.67 -7.38 7.92
N SER A 211 -23.55 -6.77 7.46
CA SER A 211 -22.29 -7.49 7.22
C SER A 211 -21.05 -6.89 7.88
N LEU A 212 -21.15 -5.75 8.59
CA LEU A 212 -19.99 -5.06 9.16
C LEU A 212 -19.16 -5.95 10.13
N TYR A 213 -19.81 -6.70 11.00
CA TYR A 213 -19.13 -7.51 12.03
C TYR A 213 -18.56 -8.84 11.49
N GLU A 214 -18.67 -9.08 10.18
CA GLU A 214 -17.95 -10.17 9.51
C GLU A 214 -16.48 -9.84 9.28
N TYR A 215 -16.11 -8.56 9.43
CA TYR A 215 -14.73 -8.06 9.29
C TYR A 215 -14.08 -7.86 10.67
N CYS A 216 -12.75 -7.89 10.69
CA CYS A 216 -11.98 -7.51 11.87
C CYS A 216 -12.06 -5.98 12.06
N LEU A 217 -12.51 -5.53 13.23
CA LEU A 217 -12.69 -4.11 13.53
C LEU A 217 -11.86 -3.71 14.74
N VAL A 218 -11.06 -2.66 14.58
CA VAL A 218 -10.16 -2.10 15.60
C VAL A 218 -10.40 -0.59 15.73
N GLY A 219 -10.22 -0.03 16.93
CA GLY A 219 -10.31 1.42 17.15
C GLY A 219 -11.66 1.95 17.61
N GLY A 220 -12.69 1.08 17.72
CA GLY A 220 -14.02 1.47 18.22
C GLY A 220 -14.67 2.61 17.42
N ASN A 221 -15.39 3.51 18.10
CA ASN A 221 -16.07 4.64 17.46
C ASN A 221 -15.11 5.77 17.02
N ASP A 222 -13.86 5.78 17.51
CA ASP A 222 -12.90 6.82 17.11
C ASP A 222 -12.61 6.79 15.62
N VAL A 223 -12.77 5.62 14.97
CA VAL A 223 -12.64 5.48 13.50
C VAL A 223 -13.72 6.25 12.71
N LEU A 224 -14.85 6.61 13.35
CA LEU A 224 -15.91 7.39 12.74
C LEU A 224 -15.86 8.88 13.13
N ARG A 225 -14.97 9.26 14.05
CA ARG A 225 -14.84 10.65 14.49
C ARG A 225 -13.99 11.46 13.53
N PRO A 226 -14.46 12.64 13.08
CA PRO A 226 -13.67 13.51 12.22
C PRO A 226 -12.31 13.87 12.85
N GLY A 227 -11.24 13.80 12.06
CA GLY A 227 -9.89 14.20 12.49
C GLY A 227 -9.19 13.24 13.46
N LYS A 228 -9.74 12.03 13.72
CA LYS A 228 -9.08 11.02 14.56
C LYS A 228 -8.32 9.99 13.74
N VAL A 229 -8.90 9.60 12.64
CA VAL A 229 -8.30 8.63 11.73
C VAL A 229 -8.38 9.20 10.32
N HIS A 230 -7.27 9.11 9.57
CA HIS A 230 -7.15 9.66 8.23
C HIS A 230 -6.96 8.55 7.21
N SER A 231 -7.49 8.75 6.02
CA SER A 231 -7.15 7.97 4.82
C SER A 231 -5.97 8.62 4.11
N LEU A 232 -5.17 7.81 3.41
CA LEU A 232 -4.04 8.31 2.61
C LEU A 232 -4.49 8.94 1.28
N LEU A 233 -5.61 8.46 0.72
CA LEU A 233 -6.09 8.87 -0.61
C LEU A 233 -7.42 9.60 -0.56
N LEU A 234 -8.26 9.36 0.45
CA LEU A 234 -9.56 10.00 0.57
C LEU A 234 -9.47 11.23 1.49
N PRO A 235 -9.94 12.40 1.03
CA PRO A 235 -9.97 13.58 1.87
C PRO A 235 -10.99 13.44 3.01
N ASP A 236 -10.64 13.93 4.18
CA ASP A 236 -11.49 13.90 5.38
C ASP A 236 -12.90 14.48 5.14
N SER A 237 -13.01 15.45 4.23
CA SER A 237 -14.31 16.04 3.87
C SER A 237 -15.30 15.03 3.26
N VAL A 238 -14.79 14.04 2.52
CA VAL A 238 -15.63 12.97 1.91
C VAL A 238 -16.07 11.99 2.97
N ILE A 239 -15.14 11.56 3.83
CA ILE A 239 -15.43 10.63 4.92
C ILE A 239 -16.37 11.29 5.94
N ASN A 240 -16.12 12.54 6.32
CA ASN A 240 -16.95 13.28 7.27
C ASN A 240 -18.38 13.54 6.77
N LYS A 241 -18.57 13.78 5.47
CA LYS A 241 -19.92 13.90 4.88
C LYS A 241 -20.68 12.59 4.98
N ALA A 242 -20.00 11.46 4.77
CA ALA A 242 -20.61 10.15 4.89
C ALA A 242 -21.07 9.86 6.34
N THR A 243 -20.32 10.32 7.35
CA THR A 243 -20.61 10.05 8.76
C THR A 243 -21.65 11.00 9.38
N LYS A 244 -21.67 12.30 9.03
CA LYS A 244 -22.52 13.30 9.68
C LYS A 244 -24.02 13.14 9.41
N ASN A 245 -24.41 12.67 8.22
CA ASN A 245 -25.81 12.71 7.77
C ASN A 245 -26.48 11.33 7.70
N SER A 246 -25.81 10.27 8.14
CA SER A 246 -26.38 8.92 8.08
C SER A 246 -26.72 8.38 9.47
N ILE A 247 -28.00 8.05 9.65
CA ILE A 247 -28.51 7.38 10.84
C ILE A 247 -27.74 6.06 11.08
N HIS A 248 -27.44 5.34 10.01
CA HIS A 248 -26.71 4.07 10.10
C HIS A 248 -25.30 4.26 10.68
N TYR A 249 -24.58 5.32 10.33
CA TYR A 249 -23.28 5.62 10.93
C TYR A 249 -23.38 5.97 12.41
N GLN A 250 -24.43 6.73 12.83
CA GLN A 250 -24.64 7.06 14.24
C GLN A 250 -24.94 5.80 15.06
N LEU A 251 -25.85 4.94 14.57
CA LEU A 251 -26.18 3.68 15.24
C LEU A 251 -24.96 2.75 15.28
N THR A 252 -24.21 2.64 14.20
CA THR A 252 -22.97 1.86 14.14
C THR A 252 -21.95 2.40 15.14
N GLY A 253 -21.82 3.70 15.31
CA GLY A 253 -20.93 4.31 16.30
C GLY A 253 -21.24 3.87 17.73
N PHE A 254 -22.53 3.84 18.12
CA PHE A 254 -22.92 3.32 19.44
C PHE A 254 -22.62 1.82 19.60
N LEU A 255 -22.78 1.04 18.52
CA LEU A 255 -22.47 -0.39 18.54
C LEU A 255 -20.95 -0.64 18.64
N LEU A 256 -20.12 0.14 17.95
CA LEU A 256 -18.66 0.05 18.05
C LEU A 256 -18.15 0.42 19.45
N ASP A 257 -18.78 1.37 20.11
CA ASP A 257 -18.51 1.73 21.51
C ASP A 257 -19.09 0.73 22.52
N ARG A 258 -19.82 -0.29 22.05
CA ARG A 258 -20.55 -1.23 22.90
C ARG A 258 -21.56 -0.55 23.82
N ASN A 259 -22.05 0.64 23.45
CA ASN A 259 -22.99 1.43 24.23
C ASN A 259 -24.43 1.06 23.87
N LEU A 260 -24.88 -0.11 24.34
CA LEU A 260 -26.22 -0.62 24.07
C LEU A 260 -27.35 0.27 24.61
N PRO A 261 -27.25 0.93 25.80
CA PRO A 261 -28.32 1.81 26.27
C PRO A 261 -28.55 3.00 25.33
N LYS A 262 -27.47 3.65 24.82
CA LYS A 262 -27.66 4.73 23.84
C LYS A 262 -28.18 4.19 22.51
N PHE A 263 -27.65 3.06 22.05
CA PHE A 263 -28.10 2.43 20.83
C PHE A 263 -29.62 2.14 20.87
N THR A 264 -30.12 1.50 21.93
CA THR A 264 -31.55 1.13 22.05
C THR A 264 -32.43 2.32 22.08
N ARG A 265 -32.04 3.42 22.75
CA ARG A 265 -32.80 4.68 22.77
C ARG A 265 -32.94 5.31 21.37
N PHE A 266 -31.89 5.25 20.56
CA PHE A 266 -31.90 5.85 19.22
C PHE A 266 -32.51 4.91 18.18
N VAL A 267 -32.25 3.59 18.25
CA VAL A 267 -32.82 2.66 17.27
C VAL A 267 -34.36 2.62 17.32
N THR A 268 -34.95 2.69 18.51
CA THR A 268 -36.41 2.72 18.66
C THR A 268 -37.07 3.97 18.04
N LYS A 269 -36.31 5.09 17.93
CA LYS A 269 -36.82 6.31 17.28
C LYS A 269 -36.91 6.14 15.76
N TYR A 270 -35.96 5.41 15.15
CA TYR A 270 -35.88 5.25 13.68
C TYR A 270 -36.47 3.93 13.18
N TYR A 271 -36.45 2.90 14.02
CA TYR A 271 -37.00 1.58 13.78
C TYR A 271 -37.95 1.21 14.92
N PRO A 272 -39.25 1.58 14.83
CA PRO A 272 -40.26 1.19 15.82
C PRO A 272 -40.27 -0.33 16.05
N VAL A 273 -40.90 -0.77 17.15
CA VAL A 273 -40.90 -2.18 17.57
C VAL A 273 -41.48 -3.09 16.48
N ASP A 274 -42.47 -2.58 15.73
CA ASP A 274 -43.16 -3.33 14.68
C ASP A 274 -42.47 -3.29 13.31
N SER A 275 -41.34 -2.60 13.19
CA SER A 275 -40.62 -2.52 11.93
C SER A 275 -39.57 -3.67 11.79
N ILE A 276 -39.35 -4.07 10.55
CA ILE A 276 -38.23 -5.01 10.21
C ILE A 276 -36.91 -4.29 10.48
N ARG A 277 -36.20 -4.75 11.50
CA ARG A 277 -34.88 -4.20 11.84
C ARG A 277 -33.79 -4.95 11.10
N PRO A 278 -32.75 -4.25 10.59
CA PRO A 278 -31.55 -4.88 10.08
C PRO A 278 -30.92 -5.87 11.09
N ARG A 279 -30.23 -6.88 10.58
CA ARG A 279 -29.67 -8.01 11.33
C ARG A 279 -28.98 -7.58 12.63
N TYR A 280 -27.98 -6.73 12.56
CA TYR A 280 -27.22 -6.33 13.75
C TYR A 280 -27.99 -5.43 14.71
N TYR A 281 -28.94 -4.66 14.21
CA TYR A 281 -29.80 -3.83 15.08
C TYR A 281 -30.78 -4.69 15.88
N ALA A 282 -31.34 -5.71 15.24
CA ALA A 282 -32.18 -6.69 15.93
C ALA A 282 -31.40 -7.49 16.98
N GLU A 283 -30.19 -7.91 16.61
CA GLU A 283 -29.29 -8.67 17.51
C GLU A 283 -28.85 -7.84 18.71
N ALA A 284 -28.40 -6.59 18.49
CA ALA A 284 -27.98 -5.67 19.54
C ALA A 284 -29.14 -5.31 20.50
N TYR A 285 -30.33 -5.10 19.94
CA TYR A 285 -31.54 -4.85 20.76
C TYR A 285 -31.88 -6.05 21.62
N LYS A 286 -31.87 -7.26 21.07
CA LYS A 286 -32.07 -8.52 21.81
C LYS A 286 -31.03 -8.70 22.90
N LEU A 287 -29.76 -8.46 22.58
CA LEU A 287 -28.66 -8.53 23.53
C LEU A 287 -28.86 -7.55 24.71
N HIS A 288 -29.25 -6.29 24.42
CA HIS A 288 -29.56 -5.31 25.46
C HIS A 288 -30.70 -5.79 26.38
N THR A 289 -31.76 -6.33 25.81
CA THR A 289 -32.92 -6.83 26.57
C THR A 289 -32.55 -8.02 27.48
N LEU A 290 -31.65 -8.89 27.01
CA LEU A 290 -31.15 -10.00 27.83
C LEU A 290 -30.31 -9.49 29.02
N LEU A 291 -29.35 -8.57 28.72
CA LEU A 291 -28.46 -8.01 29.73
C LEU A 291 -29.22 -7.21 30.80
N THR A 292 -30.28 -6.48 30.43
CA THR A 292 -31.12 -5.78 31.42
C THR A 292 -31.94 -6.69 32.31
N LYS A 293 -32.21 -7.93 31.87
CA LYS A 293 -32.83 -8.99 32.66
C LYS A 293 -31.78 -9.79 33.49
N GLY A 294 -30.52 -9.39 33.48
CA GLY A 294 -29.45 -10.12 34.17
C GLY A 294 -29.03 -11.44 33.50
N LEU A 295 -29.52 -11.67 32.27
CA LEU A 295 -29.20 -12.88 31.48
C LEU A 295 -28.04 -12.61 30.54
N THR A 296 -26.95 -13.39 30.69
CA THR A 296 -25.82 -13.30 29.74
C THR A 296 -25.87 -14.47 28.78
N PRO A 297 -25.79 -14.23 27.45
CA PRO A 297 -25.67 -15.30 26.46
C PRO A 297 -24.44 -16.17 26.77
N LYS A 298 -24.56 -17.49 26.64
CA LYS A 298 -23.44 -18.42 26.83
C LYS A 298 -22.62 -18.57 25.54
N PRO A 299 -21.27 -18.62 25.64
CA PRO A 299 -20.41 -18.95 24.49
C PRO A 299 -20.64 -20.42 24.05
N PRO A 300 -20.30 -20.81 22.80
CA PRO A 300 -19.62 -20.01 21.80
C PRO A 300 -20.55 -19.06 21.04
N TYR A 301 -20.06 -17.84 20.76
CA TYR A 301 -20.81 -16.87 19.94
C TYR A 301 -20.53 -17.08 18.45
N ALA A 302 -21.54 -16.91 17.60
CA ALA A 302 -21.39 -17.04 16.16
C ALA A 302 -20.39 -15.99 15.61
N LYS A 303 -19.38 -16.43 14.89
CA LYS A 303 -18.44 -15.51 14.20
C LYS A 303 -19.24 -14.61 13.24
N GLY A 304 -18.85 -13.34 13.17
CA GLY A 304 -19.55 -12.35 12.32
C GLY A 304 -20.88 -11.86 12.92
N SER A 305 -21.19 -12.17 14.16
CA SER A 305 -22.32 -11.59 14.92
C SER A 305 -21.90 -10.38 15.73
N TYR A 306 -22.85 -9.48 16.01
CA TYR A 306 -22.60 -8.38 16.94
C TYR A 306 -22.32 -8.88 18.35
N THR A 307 -22.98 -9.96 18.80
CA THR A 307 -22.75 -10.59 20.10
C THR A 307 -21.32 -11.05 20.25
N HIS A 308 -20.74 -11.65 19.22
CA HIS A 308 -19.32 -12.03 19.21
C HIS A 308 -18.42 -10.78 19.37
N TYR A 309 -18.67 -9.71 18.62
CA TYR A 309 -17.93 -8.45 18.72
C TYR A 309 -18.06 -7.83 20.13
N TYR A 310 -19.25 -7.84 20.71
CA TYR A 310 -19.52 -7.26 22.03
C TYR A 310 -18.72 -7.92 23.14
N PHE A 311 -18.63 -9.26 23.15
CA PHE A 311 -17.91 -10.03 24.17
C PHE A 311 -16.43 -10.32 23.80
N ALA A 312 -15.98 -10.02 22.60
CA ALA A 312 -14.56 -10.14 22.26
C ALA A 312 -13.73 -9.23 23.18
N LYS A 313 -12.63 -9.77 23.72
CA LYS A 313 -11.70 -8.96 24.52
C LYS A 313 -11.15 -7.82 23.68
N LYS A 314 -11.08 -6.64 24.29
CA LYS A 314 -10.43 -5.48 23.68
C LYS A 314 -8.94 -5.75 23.50
#